data_ebb497b770d65dd3423f082dcceeb942
#
_entry.id   ebb497b770d65dd3423f082dcceeb942
#
_cell.length_a   1.000
_cell.length_b   1.000
_cell.length_c   1.000
_cell.angle_alpha   90.00
_cell.angle_beta   90.00
_cell.angle_gamma   90.00
#
_symmetry.space_group_name_H-M   'P 1'
#
loop_
_entity.id
_entity.type
_entity.pdbx_description
1 polymer ?
#
loop_
_entity_poly.entity_id
_entity_poly.type
_entity_poly.pdbx_seq_one_letter_code
_entity_poly.pdbx_strand_id
1 'polypeptide(L)'
;DRMLMGFREGQLIIIGARPAVGKTSFALNLALNAAAAGYTVGFFSLEMSGKEIAQRLICAYAMISISDFRMGRISPEQWANINEATQTLSKLDILIDDTPGTTVTEIRAKSRRMLHNKEKAIIILDYLQLVSPPPGRRSESRTVEVSEMSRGLKIMAKELKIPLIALSQLSRQVESRTGKRPQLSDLRESGSIEQDADIVMFLDRSADEAEASRDDRPDEGVTRIVVAKNRSGPIGDVDLMFLPASTKFYELDGAHAEE
;
A
#
# COMPACT_ATOMS: atom_id res chain seq x y z
N ASP A 1 0.50 0.21 -14.98
CA ASP A 1 1.26 -0.99 -15.39
C ASP A 1 2.27 -0.73 -16.51
N ARG A 2 1.99 0.12 -17.49
CA ARG A 2 2.94 0.42 -18.60
C ARG A 2 4.28 0.94 -18.10
N MET A 3 4.31 1.78 -17.06
CA MET A 3 5.53 2.37 -16.51
C MET A 3 6.37 1.35 -15.71
N LEU A 4 5.73 0.51 -14.88
CA LEU A 4 6.41 -0.46 -14.02
C LEU A 4 6.65 -1.80 -14.72
N MET A 5 5.91 -2.11 -15.80
CA MET A 5 5.93 -3.42 -16.47
C MET A 5 5.67 -4.59 -15.49
N GLY A 6 4.80 -4.36 -14.51
CA GLY A 6 4.50 -5.27 -13.41
C GLY A 6 5.57 -5.31 -12.32
N PHE A 7 5.25 -5.94 -11.20
CA PHE A 7 6.21 -6.24 -10.14
C PHE A 7 6.89 -7.58 -10.39
N ARG A 8 8.21 -7.62 -10.22
CA ARG A 8 9.02 -8.81 -10.53
C ARG A 8 9.47 -9.52 -9.27
N GLU A 9 9.80 -10.80 -9.40
CA GLU A 9 10.37 -11.61 -8.34
C GLU A 9 11.61 -10.96 -7.71
N GLY A 10 11.71 -11.05 -6.39
CA GLY A 10 12.82 -10.51 -5.62
C GLY A 10 12.90 -8.99 -5.53
N GLN A 11 11.91 -8.26 -6.04
CA GLN A 11 11.84 -6.80 -5.89
C GLN A 11 11.32 -6.40 -4.52
N LEU A 12 11.95 -5.38 -3.94
CA LEU A 12 11.42 -4.60 -2.83
C LEU A 12 10.84 -3.30 -3.38
N ILE A 13 9.54 -3.11 -3.19
CA ILE A 13 8.78 -1.94 -3.59
C ILE A 13 8.42 -1.14 -2.35
N ILE A 14 8.77 0.11 -2.30
CA ILE A 14 8.39 1.02 -1.21
C ILE A 14 7.29 1.96 -1.70
N ILE A 15 6.20 2.04 -0.93
CA ILE A 15 5.13 3.01 -1.16
C ILE A 15 5.10 3.97 0.02
N GLY A 16 5.56 5.18 -0.21
CA GLY A 16 5.58 6.26 0.77
C GLY A 16 4.36 7.16 0.66
N ALA A 17 3.79 7.54 1.80
CA ALA A 17 2.74 8.55 1.86
C ALA A 17 2.76 9.28 3.20
N ARG A 18 2.19 10.49 3.21
CA ARG A 18 1.84 11.17 4.45
C ARG A 18 0.65 10.47 5.13
N PRO A 19 0.45 10.68 6.45
CA PRO A 19 -0.76 10.23 7.13
C PRO A 19 -2.03 10.70 6.38
N ALA A 20 -3.07 9.86 6.38
CA ALA A 20 -4.39 10.14 5.80
C ALA A 20 -4.48 10.30 4.26
N VAL A 21 -3.39 10.19 3.51
CA VAL A 21 -3.38 10.28 2.04
C VAL A 21 -4.01 9.05 1.36
N GLY A 22 -4.25 7.96 2.10
CA GLY A 22 -4.86 6.74 1.54
C GLY A 22 -3.87 5.60 1.25
N LYS A 23 -2.69 5.61 1.90
CA LYS A 23 -1.64 4.59 1.73
C LYS A 23 -2.15 3.16 1.87
N THR A 24 -2.82 2.83 2.98
CA THR A 24 -3.43 1.51 3.22
C THR A 24 -4.51 1.19 2.19
N SER A 25 -5.35 2.16 1.84
CA SER A 25 -6.39 1.98 0.80
C SER A 25 -5.77 1.63 -0.55
N PHE A 26 -4.70 2.31 -0.95
CA PHE A 26 -3.97 2.00 -2.18
C PHE A 26 -3.39 0.58 -2.16
N ALA A 27 -2.76 0.19 -1.05
CA ALA A 27 -2.22 -1.16 -0.87
C ALA A 27 -3.31 -2.25 -0.92
N LEU A 28 -4.50 -1.99 -0.36
CA LEU A 28 -5.63 -2.91 -0.43
C LEU A 28 -6.20 -3.02 -1.85
N ASN A 29 -6.23 -1.94 -2.63
CA ASN A 29 -6.62 -2.00 -4.05
C ASN A 29 -5.59 -2.82 -4.84
N LEU A 30 -4.29 -2.67 -4.59
CA LEU A 30 -3.26 -3.53 -5.20
C LEU A 30 -3.44 -4.99 -4.80
N ALA A 31 -3.75 -5.27 -3.52
CA ALA A 31 -4.01 -6.62 -3.03
C ALA A 31 -5.21 -7.27 -3.74
N LEU A 32 -6.32 -6.53 -3.88
CA LEU A 32 -7.51 -6.98 -4.60
C LEU A 32 -7.20 -7.31 -6.07
N ASN A 33 -6.53 -6.39 -6.76
CA ASN A 33 -6.21 -6.56 -8.17
C ASN A 33 -5.24 -7.73 -8.39
N ALA A 34 -4.24 -7.90 -7.53
CA ALA A 34 -3.32 -9.02 -7.59
C ALA A 34 -4.05 -10.36 -7.33
N ALA A 35 -4.90 -10.42 -6.32
CA ALA A 35 -5.66 -11.64 -6.00
C ALA A 35 -6.67 -11.99 -7.11
N ALA A 36 -7.35 -10.99 -7.70
CA ALA A 36 -8.22 -11.18 -8.85
C ALA A 36 -7.47 -11.69 -10.10
N ALA A 37 -6.17 -11.34 -10.24
CA ALA A 37 -5.29 -11.86 -11.27
C ALA A 37 -4.67 -13.26 -10.94
N GLY A 38 -5.14 -13.90 -9.86
CA GLY A 38 -4.71 -15.23 -9.46
C GLY A 38 -3.43 -15.30 -8.63
N TYR A 39 -2.99 -14.19 -8.05
CA TYR A 39 -1.87 -14.20 -7.10
C TYR A 39 -2.35 -14.51 -5.68
N THR A 40 -1.56 -15.26 -4.93
CA THR A 40 -1.70 -15.33 -3.48
C THR A 40 -1.13 -14.07 -2.86
N VAL A 41 -1.92 -13.36 -2.07
CA VAL A 41 -1.51 -12.14 -1.39
C VAL A 41 -1.35 -12.42 0.11
N GLY A 42 -0.13 -12.29 0.63
CA GLY A 42 0.10 -12.22 2.07
C GLY A 42 0.11 -10.76 2.53
N PHE A 43 -0.85 -10.37 3.34
CA PHE A 43 -1.00 -9.00 3.84
C PHE A 43 -0.70 -8.93 5.33
N PHE A 44 0.42 -8.30 5.69
CA PHE A 44 0.79 -8.03 7.09
C PHE A 44 0.30 -6.64 7.48
N SER A 45 -0.72 -6.60 8.34
CA SER A 45 -1.32 -5.38 8.87
C SER A 45 -0.86 -5.13 10.29
N LEU A 46 0.13 -4.26 10.49
CA LEU A 46 0.67 -3.97 11.81
C LEU A 46 -0.03 -2.80 12.52
N GLU A 47 -0.86 -2.05 11.79
CA GLU A 47 -1.62 -0.90 12.31
C GLU A 47 -3.10 -1.23 12.53
N MET A 48 -3.69 -2.00 11.63
CA MET A 48 -5.13 -2.26 11.62
C MET A 48 -5.41 -3.74 11.86
N SER A 49 -6.52 -4.05 12.54
CA SER A 49 -6.98 -5.42 12.70
C SER A 49 -7.42 -6.06 11.39
N GLY A 50 -7.33 -7.38 11.29
CA GLY A 50 -7.79 -8.15 10.13
C GLY A 50 -9.27 -7.91 9.82
N LYS A 51 -10.09 -7.68 10.87
CA LYS A 51 -11.50 -7.30 10.72
C LYS A 51 -11.67 -5.97 10.00
N GLU A 52 -10.87 -4.95 10.36
CA GLU A 52 -10.92 -3.64 9.70
C GLU A 52 -10.44 -3.70 8.26
N ILE A 53 -9.40 -4.51 7.99
CA ILE A 53 -8.92 -4.76 6.63
C ILE A 53 -10.02 -5.43 5.79
N ALA A 54 -10.68 -6.49 6.32
CA ALA A 54 -11.78 -7.16 5.63
C ALA A 54 -12.96 -6.21 5.35
N GLN A 55 -13.33 -5.37 6.31
CA GLN A 55 -14.37 -4.35 6.11
C GLN A 55 -14.01 -3.38 4.98
N ARG A 56 -12.76 -2.90 4.93
CA ARG A 56 -12.29 -2.00 3.86
C ARG A 56 -12.30 -2.69 2.50
N LEU A 57 -11.88 -3.94 2.42
CA LEU A 57 -11.93 -4.72 1.18
C LEU A 57 -13.36 -4.90 0.67
N ILE A 58 -14.31 -5.23 1.56
CA ILE A 58 -15.74 -5.36 1.21
C ILE A 58 -16.30 -4.02 0.73
N CYS A 59 -16.06 -2.93 1.47
CA CYS A 59 -16.56 -1.61 1.11
C CYS A 59 -15.96 -1.11 -0.22
N ALA A 60 -14.66 -1.35 -0.45
CA ALA A 60 -14.00 -0.98 -1.71
C ALA A 60 -14.54 -1.78 -2.90
N TYR A 61 -14.85 -3.07 -2.71
CA TYR A 61 -15.41 -3.92 -3.76
C TYR A 61 -16.86 -3.56 -4.05
N ALA A 62 -17.69 -3.44 -3.00
CA ALA A 62 -19.12 -3.14 -3.10
C ALA A 62 -19.44 -1.67 -3.39
N MET A 63 -18.43 -0.77 -3.41
CA MET A 63 -18.59 0.67 -3.61
C MET A 63 -19.48 1.34 -2.55
N ILE A 64 -19.29 0.95 -1.29
CA ILE A 64 -20.09 1.42 -0.16
C ILE A 64 -19.22 2.25 0.77
N SER A 65 -19.80 3.32 1.32
CA SER A 65 -19.14 4.15 2.33
C SER A 65 -18.78 3.33 3.58
N ILE A 66 -17.51 3.38 3.98
CA ILE A 66 -17.05 2.75 5.23
C ILE A 66 -17.78 3.31 6.45
N SER A 67 -18.09 4.61 6.46
CA SER A 67 -18.82 5.24 7.55
C SER A 67 -20.24 4.70 7.66
N ASP A 68 -20.96 4.56 6.54
CA ASP A 68 -22.31 4.02 6.53
C ASP A 68 -22.33 2.55 6.90
N PHE A 69 -21.35 1.78 6.41
CA PHE A 69 -21.17 0.39 6.79
C PHE A 69 -20.98 0.23 8.32
N ARG A 70 -20.11 1.06 8.92
CA ARG A 70 -19.86 1.03 10.38
C ARG A 70 -21.04 1.50 11.21
N MET A 71 -21.83 2.45 10.70
CA MET A 71 -23.03 2.95 11.37
C MET A 71 -24.27 2.09 11.13
N GLY A 72 -24.18 1.04 10.29
CA GLY A 72 -25.31 0.19 9.92
C GLY A 72 -26.35 0.89 9.04
N ARG A 73 -25.96 1.99 8.38
CA ARG A 73 -26.84 2.75 7.47
C ARG A 73 -26.77 2.16 6.06
N ILE A 74 -27.24 0.93 5.93
CA ILE A 74 -27.13 0.15 4.70
C ILE A 74 -28.54 -0.12 4.14
N SER A 75 -28.78 0.27 2.88
CA SER A 75 -30.04 -0.03 2.19
C SER A 75 -30.11 -1.52 1.82
N PRO A 76 -31.33 -2.04 1.53
CA PRO A 76 -31.48 -3.43 1.05
C PRO A 76 -30.66 -3.74 -0.21
N GLU A 77 -30.53 -2.79 -1.13
CA GLU A 77 -29.71 -2.92 -2.33
C GLU A 77 -28.21 -2.99 -1.99
N GLN A 78 -27.75 -2.12 -1.11
CA GLN A 78 -26.36 -2.15 -0.63
C GLN A 78 -26.03 -3.45 0.10
N TRP A 79 -26.99 -4.04 0.82
CA TRP A 79 -26.82 -5.36 1.43
C TRP A 79 -26.61 -6.47 0.40
N ALA A 80 -27.33 -6.41 -0.73
CA ALA A 80 -27.11 -7.35 -1.84
C ALA A 80 -25.67 -7.23 -2.38
N ASN A 81 -25.18 -5.99 -2.59
CA ASN A 81 -23.82 -5.74 -3.05
C ASN A 81 -22.74 -6.22 -2.03
N ILE A 82 -22.99 -6.06 -0.72
CA ILE A 82 -22.10 -6.57 0.33
C ILE A 82 -22.04 -8.11 0.29
N ASN A 83 -23.16 -8.77 0.12
CA ASN A 83 -23.23 -10.23 0.03
C ASN A 83 -22.47 -10.74 -1.19
N GLU A 84 -22.66 -10.11 -2.35
CA GLU A 84 -21.92 -10.44 -3.58
C GLU A 84 -20.41 -10.21 -3.39
N ALA A 85 -20.03 -9.05 -2.84
CA ALA A 85 -18.63 -8.74 -2.52
C ALA A 85 -18.03 -9.80 -1.60
N THR A 86 -18.73 -10.18 -0.53
CA THR A 86 -18.27 -11.18 0.43
C THR A 86 -18.07 -12.55 -0.23
N GLN A 87 -19.01 -12.98 -1.08
CA GLN A 87 -18.88 -14.24 -1.81
C GLN A 87 -17.71 -14.22 -2.79
N THR A 88 -17.48 -13.10 -3.47
CA THR A 88 -16.37 -12.97 -4.42
C THR A 88 -15.04 -12.92 -3.69
N LEU A 89 -14.93 -12.08 -2.65
CA LEU A 89 -13.71 -11.92 -1.87
C LEU A 89 -13.30 -13.21 -1.13
N SER A 90 -14.27 -14.01 -0.70
CA SER A 90 -13.99 -15.30 -0.04
C SER A 90 -13.31 -16.34 -0.96
N LYS A 91 -13.38 -16.15 -2.27
CA LYS A 91 -12.71 -16.99 -3.26
C LYS A 91 -11.31 -16.51 -3.61
N LEU A 92 -10.95 -15.29 -3.21
CA LEU A 92 -9.64 -14.70 -3.45
C LEU A 92 -8.64 -15.19 -2.40
N ASP A 93 -7.43 -15.44 -2.83
CA ASP A 93 -6.36 -15.94 -1.95
C ASP A 93 -5.62 -14.76 -1.29
N ILE A 94 -6.31 -14.08 -0.36
CA ILE A 94 -5.77 -12.98 0.46
C ILE A 94 -5.66 -13.46 1.89
N LEU A 95 -4.42 -13.63 2.37
CA LEU A 95 -4.08 -14.10 3.71
C LEU A 95 -3.64 -12.91 4.56
N ILE A 96 -4.41 -12.58 5.59
CA ILE A 96 -4.14 -11.42 6.47
C ILE A 96 -3.50 -11.91 7.76
N ASP A 97 -2.40 -11.26 8.16
CA ASP A 97 -1.77 -11.41 9.48
C ASP A 97 -1.72 -10.04 10.16
N ASP A 98 -2.43 -9.91 11.26
CA ASP A 98 -2.52 -8.67 12.06
C ASP A 98 -1.84 -8.81 13.43
N THR A 99 -0.85 -9.71 13.53
CA THR A 99 -0.09 -9.92 14.78
C THR A 99 0.77 -8.68 15.08
N PRO A 100 0.55 -8.00 16.21
CA PRO A 100 1.34 -6.85 16.59
C PRO A 100 2.77 -7.24 17.02
N GLY A 101 3.70 -6.29 16.92
CA GLY A 101 5.06 -6.47 17.42
C GLY A 101 5.90 -7.47 16.63
N THR A 102 5.51 -7.79 15.41
CA THR A 102 6.16 -8.79 14.57
C THR A 102 7.52 -8.29 14.05
N THR A 103 8.53 -9.14 14.11
CA THR A 103 9.89 -8.91 13.58
C THR A 103 10.01 -9.32 12.10
N VAL A 104 11.04 -8.84 11.38
CA VAL A 104 11.31 -9.29 9.99
C VAL A 104 11.50 -10.80 9.90
N THR A 105 12.11 -11.42 10.91
CA THR A 105 12.32 -12.88 10.94
C THR A 105 10.98 -13.63 11.04
N GLU A 106 10.06 -13.15 11.86
CA GLU A 106 8.71 -13.74 11.99
C GLU A 106 7.88 -13.52 10.72
N ILE A 107 7.93 -12.30 10.15
CA ILE A 107 7.29 -12.03 8.84
C ILE A 107 7.78 -13.02 7.80
N ARG A 108 9.10 -13.25 7.71
CA ARG A 108 9.68 -14.23 6.78
C ARG A 108 9.19 -15.65 7.04
N ALA A 109 9.15 -16.09 8.28
CA ALA A 109 8.69 -17.43 8.65
C ALA A 109 7.21 -17.63 8.33
N LYS A 110 6.37 -16.62 8.61
CA LYS A 110 4.93 -16.62 8.29
C LYS A 110 4.72 -16.59 6.79
N SER A 111 5.45 -15.75 6.04
CA SER A 111 5.37 -15.68 4.58
C SER A 111 5.69 -17.03 3.92
N ARG A 112 6.75 -17.72 4.37
CA ARG A 112 7.05 -19.07 3.87
C ARG A 112 5.88 -20.05 4.05
N ARG A 113 5.18 -19.98 5.18
CA ARG A 113 4.00 -20.84 5.44
C ARG A 113 2.81 -20.45 4.59
N MET A 114 2.51 -19.15 4.50
CA MET A 114 1.42 -18.62 3.68
C MET A 114 1.58 -18.97 2.19
N LEU A 115 2.83 -18.92 1.71
CA LEU A 115 3.15 -19.08 0.29
C LEU A 115 3.59 -20.49 -0.07
N HIS A 116 3.46 -21.45 0.85
CA HIS A 116 3.83 -22.84 0.58
C HIS A 116 3.00 -23.39 -0.59
N ASN A 117 3.66 -23.95 -1.60
CA ASN A 117 3.05 -24.48 -2.83
C ASN A 117 2.25 -23.44 -3.66
N LYS A 118 2.57 -22.16 -3.56
CA LYS A 118 1.97 -21.09 -4.37
C LYS A 118 2.95 -20.64 -5.44
N GLU A 119 2.51 -20.73 -6.71
CA GLU A 119 3.36 -20.38 -7.86
C GLU A 119 3.50 -18.87 -8.06
N LYS A 120 2.41 -18.13 -7.80
CA LYS A 120 2.36 -16.67 -7.95
C LYS A 120 1.96 -16.06 -6.64
N ALA A 121 2.82 -15.23 -6.08
CA ALA A 121 2.55 -14.63 -4.79
C ALA A 121 3.13 -13.22 -4.67
N ILE A 122 2.57 -12.43 -3.77
CA ILE A 122 3.05 -11.11 -3.38
C ILE A 122 2.87 -10.92 -1.88
N ILE A 123 3.82 -10.26 -1.24
CA ILE A 123 3.70 -9.83 0.16
C ILE A 123 3.50 -8.33 0.23
N ILE A 124 2.56 -7.90 1.06
CA ILE A 124 2.30 -6.49 1.38
C ILE A 124 2.44 -6.30 2.89
N LEU A 125 3.20 -5.29 3.31
CA LEU A 125 3.46 -4.94 4.71
C LEU A 125 2.98 -3.52 5.00
N ASP A 126 2.01 -3.35 5.88
CA ASP A 126 1.48 -2.06 6.33
C ASP A 126 1.74 -1.88 7.84
N TYR A 127 2.71 -1.07 8.24
CA TYR A 127 3.76 -0.38 7.52
C TYR A 127 5.13 -0.59 8.22
N LEU A 128 6.22 -0.32 7.50
CA LEU A 128 7.59 -0.65 7.87
C LEU A 128 7.99 -0.19 9.28
N GLN A 129 7.60 1.03 9.68
CA GLN A 129 8.00 1.60 10.96
C GLN A 129 7.34 0.95 12.19
N LEU A 130 6.35 0.07 12.01
CA LEU A 130 5.75 -0.73 13.08
C LEU A 130 6.39 -2.11 13.25
N VAL A 131 7.29 -2.50 12.36
CA VAL A 131 8.07 -3.73 12.51
C VAL A 131 8.96 -3.60 13.73
N SER A 132 8.96 -4.64 14.57
CA SER A 132 9.78 -4.66 15.79
C SER A 132 11.22 -5.05 15.49
N PRO A 133 12.19 -4.46 16.20
CA PRO A 133 13.57 -4.93 16.17
C PRO A 133 13.68 -6.33 16.79
N PRO A 134 14.74 -7.08 16.47
CA PRO A 134 15.00 -8.38 17.11
C PRO A 134 15.11 -8.24 18.63
N PRO A 135 14.55 -9.20 19.41
CA PRO A 135 14.61 -9.16 20.87
C PRO A 135 16.08 -9.19 21.37
N GLY A 136 16.36 -8.40 22.41
CA GLY A 136 17.68 -8.33 23.04
C GLY A 136 18.70 -7.42 22.35
N ARG A 137 18.40 -6.85 21.19
CA ARG A 137 19.25 -5.88 20.51
C ARG A 137 18.77 -4.47 20.84
N ARG A 138 19.52 -3.73 21.64
CA ARG A 138 19.33 -2.27 21.76
C ARG A 138 20.03 -1.62 20.57
N SER A 139 19.28 -1.04 19.67
CA SER A 139 19.84 -0.25 18.58
C SER A 139 20.30 1.12 19.10
N GLU A 140 21.42 1.60 18.57
CA GLU A 140 21.96 2.92 18.90
C GLU A 140 21.09 4.07 18.34
N SER A 141 20.31 3.79 17.28
CA SER A 141 19.38 4.76 16.69
C SER A 141 18.28 4.10 15.85
N ARG A 142 17.14 4.79 15.73
CA ARG A 142 16.01 4.37 14.89
C ARG A 142 16.41 4.21 13.42
N THR A 143 17.32 5.02 12.94
CA THR A 143 17.86 4.94 11.57
C THR A 143 18.54 3.60 11.28
N VAL A 144 19.31 3.09 12.24
CA VAL A 144 19.96 1.76 12.11
C VAL A 144 18.92 0.65 12.11
N GLU A 145 17.91 0.70 12.97
CA GLU A 145 16.82 -0.28 12.99
C GLU A 145 16.10 -0.35 11.64
N VAL A 146 15.69 0.80 11.11
CA VAL A 146 14.99 0.88 9.83
C VAL A 146 15.88 0.37 8.67
N SER A 147 17.18 0.62 8.74
CA SER A 147 18.14 0.11 7.77
C SER A 147 18.25 -1.42 7.80
N GLU A 148 18.32 -2.01 8.98
CA GLU A 148 18.36 -3.47 9.15
C GLU A 148 17.04 -4.11 8.66
N MET A 149 15.89 -3.49 8.96
CA MET A 149 14.58 -3.94 8.51
C MET A 149 14.46 -3.91 6.99
N SER A 150 14.81 -2.79 6.36
CA SER A 150 14.78 -2.63 4.90
C SER A 150 15.63 -3.70 4.22
N ARG A 151 16.87 -3.86 4.66
CA ARG A 151 17.78 -4.88 4.14
C ARG A 151 17.23 -6.30 4.36
N GLY A 152 16.65 -6.57 5.52
CA GLY A 152 16.02 -7.86 5.84
C GLY A 152 14.85 -8.18 4.91
N LEU A 153 13.99 -7.21 4.63
CA LEU A 153 12.87 -7.34 3.69
C LEU A 153 13.36 -7.56 2.25
N LYS A 154 14.42 -6.86 1.84
CA LYS A 154 15.04 -7.08 0.52
C LYS A 154 15.62 -8.49 0.36
N ILE A 155 16.28 -9.00 1.40
CA ILE A 155 16.80 -10.38 1.41
C ILE A 155 15.62 -11.36 1.34
N MET A 156 14.56 -11.14 2.11
CA MET A 156 13.35 -11.98 2.12
C MET A 156 12.68 -12.03 0.73
N ALA A 157 12.51 -10.89 0.06
CA ALA A 157 11.95 -10.84 -1.29
C ALA A 157 12.74 -11.69 -2.28
N LYS A 158 14.08 -11.57 -2.24
CA LYS A 158 14.99 -12.38 -3.09
C LYS A 158 14.93 -13.87 -2.77
N GLU A 159 14.94 -14.22 -1.49
CA GLU A 159 14.94 -15.61 -1.03
C GLU A 159 13.62 -16.32 -1.39
N LEU A 160 12.50 -15.66 -1.19
CA LEU A 160 11.18 -16.20 -1.52
C LEU A 160 10.83 -16.08 -3.01
N LYS A 161 11.66 -15.37 -3.80
CA LYS A 161 11.41 -15.08 -5.23
C LYS A 161 10.05 -14.45 -5.49
N ILE A 162 9.66 -13.48 -4.66
CA ILE A 162 8.38 -12.77 -4.77
C ILE A 162 8.60 -11.27 -4.75
N PRO A 163 7.72 -10.45 -5.34
CA PRO A 163 7.64 -9.04 -5.05
C PRO A 163 7.17 -8.81 -3.61
N LEU A 164 7.81 -7.85 -2.93
CA LEU A 164 7.43 -7.41 -1.60
C LEU A 164 7.17 -5.91 -1.61
N ILE A 165 5.94 -5.53 -1.28
CA ILE A 165 5.55 -4.13 -1.09
C ILE A 165 5.61 -3.81 0.39
N ALA A 166 6.39 -2.80 0.77
CA ALA A 166 6.39 -2.26 2.11
C ALA A 166 5.91 -0.81 2.10
N LEU A 167 4.89 -0.53 2.89
CA LEU A 167 4.39 0.82 3.06
C LEU A 167 5.29 1.58 4.02
N SER A 168 5.49 2.86 3.78
CA SER A 168 6.32 3.74 4.60
C SER A 168 5.63 5.07 4.87
N GLN A 169 5.73 5.55 6.08
CA GLN A 169 5.25 6.88 6.44
C GLN A 169 6.33 7.91 6.16
N LEU A 170 5.96 9.00 5.49
CA LEU A 170 6.87 10.10 5.19
C LEU A 170 7.09 11.03 6.39
N SER A 171 8.25 11.69 6.40
CA SER A 171 8.59 12.73 7.37
C SER A 171 7.63 13.93 7.27
N ARG A 172 7.37 14.59 8.41
CA ARG A 172 6.60 15.86 8.45
C ARG A 172 7.32 17.01 7.74
N GLN A 173 8.61 16.89 7.46
CA GLN A 173 9.38 17.92 6.76
C GLN A 173 8.87 18.21 5.34
N VAL A 174 8.13 17.25 4.70
CA VAL A 174 7.45 17.50 3.43
C VAL A 174 6.50 18.70 3.53
N GLU A 175 5.83 18.89 4.69
CA GLU A 175 4.82 19.94 4.90
C GLU A 175 5.42 21.34 4.92
N SER A 176 6.66 21.47 5.38
CA SER A 176 7.35 22.77 5.50
C SER A 176 8.01 23.22 4.20
N ARG A 177 8.02 22.37 3.16
CA ARG A 177 8.68 22.66 1.88
C ARG A 177 7.72 23.34 0.90
N THR A 178 8.21 24.35 0.19
CA THR A 178 7.50 24.97 -0.93
C THR A 178 7.23 23.90 -2.01
N GLY A 179 5.97 23.74 -2.43
CA GLY A 179 5.57 22.74 -3.41
C GLY A 179 5.22 21.35 -2.85
N LYS A 180 5.47 21.07 -1.58
CA LYS A 180 5.07 19.86 -0.82
C LYS A 180 5.22 18.51 -1.52
N ARG A 181 5.84 18.44 -2.71
CA ARG A 181 6.02 17.19 -3.48
C ARG A 181 6.94 16.23 -2.73
N PRO A 182 6.55 14.97 -2.52
CA PRO A 182 7.39 13.97 -1.88
C PRO A 182 8.67 13.67 -2.67
N GLN A 183 9.77 13.44 -1.94
CA GLN A 183 11.08 13.11 -2.49
C GLN A 183 11.70 11.91 -1.73
N LEU A 184 12.72 11.28 -2.30
CA LEU A 184 13.40 10.13 -1.67
C LEU A 184 13.96 10.47 -0.27
N SER A 185 14.44 11.68 -0.06
CA SER A 185 14.91 12.18 1.25
C SER A 185 13.80 12.25 2.32
N ASP A 186 12.53 12.19 1.93
CA ASP A 186 11.39 12.24 2.86
C ASP A 186 11.02 10.86 3.44
N LEU A 187 11.61 9.79 2.89
CA LEU A 187 11.60 8.48 3.53
C LEU A 187 12.35 8.59 4.85
N ARG A 188 11.60 8.79 5.93
CA ARG A 188 12.09 9.10 7.26
C ARG A 188 13.14 8.10 7.74
N GLU A 189 14.29 8.60 8.22
CA GLU A 189 15.32 7.84 8.93
C GLU A 189 16.11 6.84 8.07
N SER A 190 16.12 6.93 6.72
CA SER A 190 16.73 5.88 5.94
C SER A 190 17.18 6.24 4.52
N GLY A 191 18.39 6.75 4.38
CA GLY A 191 19.13 6.62 3.12
C GLY A 191 19.24 5.14 2.66
N SER A 192 19.08 4.20 3.58
CA SER A 192 19.15 2.76 3.31
C SER A 192 17.88 2.20 2.65
N ILE A 193 16.67 2.66 3.01
CA ILE A 193 15.44 2.24 2.30
C ILE A 193 15.57 2.60 0.82
N GLU A 194 16.06 3.81 0.55
CA GLU A 194 16.31 4.23 -0.83
C GLU A 194 17.29 3.29 -1.53
N GLN A 195 18.37 2.89 -0.87
CA GLN A 195 19.38 2.01 -1.46
C GLN A 195 18.87 0.59 -1.70
N ASP A 196 18.12 0.00 -0.75
CA ASP A 196 17.64 -1.37 -0.81
C ASP A 196 16.46 -1.54 -1.78
N ALA A 197 15.58 -0.54 -1.89
CA ALA A 197 14.40 -0.58 -2.74
C ALA A 197 14.76 -0.62 -4.24
N ASP A 198 14.05 -1.44 -5.00
CA ASP A 198 14.13 -1.46 -6.46
C ASP A 198 13.17 -0.42 -7.06
N ILE A 199 12.02 -0.23 -6.44
CA ILE A 199 11.00 0.74 -6.84
C ILE A 199 10.61 1.56 -5.61
N VAL A 200 10.52 2.87 -5.75
CA VAL A 200 9.96 3.78 -4.76
C VAL A 200 8.86 4.60 -5.40
N MET A 201 7.68 4.53 -4.82
CA MET A 201 6.51 5.30 -5.22
C MET A 201 6.03 6.17 -4.06
N PHE A 202 5.51 7.34 -4.39
CA PHE A 202 4.85 8.21 -3.42
C PHE A 202 3.41 8.46 -3.82
N LEU A 203 2.49 8.45 -2.85
CA LEU A 203 1.16 8.99 -3.02
C LEU A 203 1.18 10.47 -2.64
N ASP A 204 0.79 11.31 -3.58
CA ASP A 204 0.76 12.77 -3.42
C ASP A 204 -0.64 13.32 -3.76
N ARG A 205 -1.26 14.02 -2.79
CA ARG A 205 -2.52 14.73 -2.95
C ARG A 205 -2.37 16.23 -2.79
N SER A 206 -1.14 16.73 -2.79
CA SER A 206 -0.85 18.15 -2.56
C SER A 206 -1.40 19.07 -3.67
N ALA A 207 -1.61 18.55 -4.87
CA ALA A 207 -2.25 19.28 -5.97
C ALA A 207 -3.75 19.52 -5.69
N ASP A 208 -4.46 18.53 -5.13
CA ASP A 208 -5.88 18.64 -4.78
C ASP A 208 -6.12 19.67 -3.67
N GLU A 209 -5.24 19.76 -2.66
CA GLU A 209 -5.38 20.75 -1.59
C GLU A 209 -5.35 22.19 -2.12
N ALA A 210 -4.67 22.42 -3.24
CA ALA A 210 -4.60 23.74 -3.89
C ALA A 210 -5.80 24.03 -4.81
N GLU A 211 -6.43 22.97 -5.36
CA GLU A 211 -7.57 23.06 -6.28
C GLU A 211 -8.92 22.87 -5.57
N ALA A 212 -8.99 22.09 -4.48
CA ALA A 212 -10.19 21.85 -3.67
C ALA A 212 -10.76 23.12 -3.02
N SER A 213 -9.97 24.22 -2.99
CA SER A 213 -10.50 25.53 -2.66
C SER A 213 -11.43 26.12 -3.74
N ARG A 214 -11.66 25.44 -4.87
CA ARG A 214 -12.39 25.95 -6.03
C ARG A 214 -13.63 25.14 -6.44
N ASP A 215 -13.83 23.92 -5.94
CA ASP A 215 -14.99 23.12 -6.33
C ASP A 215 -15.62 22.41 -5.11
N ASP A 216 -16.94 22.48 -5.01
CA ASP A 216 -17.78 22.01 -3.87
C ASP A 216 -17.86 20.46 -3.73
N ARG A 217 -16.89 19.69 -4.20
CA ARG A 217 -16.84 18.23 -4.04
C ARG A 217 -15.72 17.78 -3.13
N PRO A 218 -15.92 17.76 -1.79
CA PRO A 218 -14.84 17.43 -0.84
C PRO A 218 -14.41 15.95 -0.84
N ASP A 219 -15.11 15.07 -1.55
CA ASP A 219 -14.96 13.61 -1.37
C ASP A 219 -14.27 12.88 -2.55
N GLU A 220 -13.99 13.54 -3.66
CA GLU A 220 -13.29 12.95 -4.80
C GLU A 220 -12.04 13.76 -5.12
N GLY A 221 -10.90 13.08 -5.27
CA GLY A 221 -9.68 13.79 -5.57
C GLY A 221 -8.67 12.97 -6.37
N VAL A 222 -7.92 13.67 -7.21
CA VAL A 222 -6.82 13.09 -7.98
C VAL A 222 -5.66 12.81 -7.03
N THR A 223 -5.23 11.57 -6.95
CA THR A 223 -4.01 11.18 -6.25
C THR A 223 -2.93 10.89 -7.25
N ARG A 224 -1.85 11.64 -7.20
CA ARG A 224 -0.67 11.42 -8.03
C ARG A 224 0.20 10.34 -7.44
N ILE A 225 0.52 9.34 -8.24
CA ILE A 225 1.51 8.31 -7.92
C ILE A 225 2.83 8.71 -8.55
N VAL A 226 3.75 9.19 -7.72
CA VAL A 226 5.09 9.60 -8.17
C VAL A 226 6.02 8.40 -8.10
N VAL A 227 6.44 7.85 -9.25
CA VAL A 227 7.50 6.83 -9.31
C VAL A 227 8.84 7.55 -9.23
N ALA A 228 9.38 7.69 -8.03
CA ALA A 228 10.60 8.44 -7.76
C ALA A 228 11.88 7.61 -8.00
N LYS A 229 11.78 6.28 -7.95
CA LYS A 229 12.85 5.35 -8.27
C LYS A 229 12.31 4.12 -8.96
N ASN A 230 12.96 3.68 -10.02
CA ASN A 230 12.70 2.42 -10.69
C ASN A 230 14.01 1.88 -11.28
N ARG A 231 14.56 0.81 -10.71
CA ARG A 231 15.82 0.23 -11.19
C ARG A 231 15.71 -0.42 -12.56
N SER A 232 14.51 -0.79 -12.98
CA SER A 232 14.29 -1.60 -14.18
C SER A 232 13.47 -0.89 -15.25
N GLY A 233 13.18 0.40 -15.07
CA GLY A 233 12.34 1.16 -15.99
C GLY A 233 12.36 2.67 -15.75
N PRO A 234 11.48 3.41 -16.40
CA PRO A 234 11.41 4.86 -16.25
C PRO A 234 10.86 5.27 -14.87
N ILE A 235 11.13 6.50 -14.51
CA ILE A 235 10.47 7.25 -13.43
C ILE A 235 9.43 8.18 -14.05
N GLY A 236 8.47 8.64 -13.25
CA GLY A 236 7.42 9.57 -13.73
C GLY A 236 6.20 9.56 -12.82
N ASP A 237 5.16 10.19 -13.29
CA ASP A 237 3.94 10.38 -12.52
C ASP A 237 2.75 9.68 -13.20
N VAL A 238 1.81 9.18 -12.41
CA VAL A 238 0.53 8.61 -12.86
C VAL A 238 -0.55 9.16 -11.96
N ASP A 239 -1.57 9.76 -12.53
CA ASP A 239 -2.69 10.27 -11.79
C ASP A 239 -3.81 9.22 -11.71
N LEU A 240 -4.38 9.03 -10.52
CA LEU A 240 -5.49 8.13 -10.22
C LEU A 240 -6.59 8.90 -9.50
N MET A 241 -7.84 8.55 -9.74
CA MET A 241 -8.95 9.02 -8.93
C MET A 241 -9.04 8.22 -7.64
N PHE A 242 -9.17 8.89 -6.50
CA PHE A 242 -9.41 8.28 -5.20
C PHE A 242 -10.78 8.67 -4.65
N LEU A 243 -11.58 7.68 -4.24
CA LEU A 243 -12.84 7.85 -3.52
C LEU A 243 -12.65 7.48 -2.04
N PRO A 244 -12.47 8.48 -1.16
CA PRO A 244 -12.23 8.24 0.27
C PRO A 244 -13.36 7.46 0.94
N ALA A 245 -14.63 7.74 0.58
CA ALA A 245 -15.80 7.11 1.16
C ALA A 245 -15.75 5.58 1.07
N SER A 246 -15.46 5.03 -0.10
CA SER A 246 -15.33 3.58 -0.36
C SER A 246 -13.88 3.09 -0.36
N THR A 247 -12.89 3.98 -0.16
CA THR A 247 -11.44 3.66 -0.21
C THR A 247 -10.98 3.04 -1.54
N LYS A 248 -11.63 3.40 -2.65
CA LYS A 248 -11.37 2.86 -3.98
C LYS A 248 -10.48 3.80 -4.80
N PHE A 249 -9.54 3.21 -5.54
CA PHE A 249 -8.76 3.90 -6.57
C PHE A 249 -9.19 3.44 -7.97
N TYR A 250 -9.23 4.38 -8.92
CA TYR A 250 -9.57 4.16 -10.32
C TYR A 250 -8.53 4.77 -11.23
N GLU A 251 -8.45 4.24 -12.44
CA GLU A 251 -7.77 4.93 -13.53
C GLU A 251 -8.60 6.17 -13.93
N LEU A 252 -7.92 7.29 -14.17
CA LEU A 252 -8.52 8.40 -14.86
C LEU A 252 -8.73 7.96 -16.31
N ASP A 253 -9.98 7.90 -16.77
CA ASP A 253 -10.29 7.57 -18.15
C ASP A 253 -9.49 8.49 -19.09
N GLY A 254 -8.66 7.88 -19.95
CA GLY A 254 -7.79 8.59 -20.89
C GLY A 254 -8.54 9.23 -22.05
N ALA A 255 -9.54 10.06 -21.74
CA ALA A 255 -10.30 10.82 -22.76
C ALA A 255 -9.51 12.01 -23.34
N HIS A 256 -8.25 12.25 -22.95
CA HIS A 256 -7.40 13.31 -23.47
C HIS A 256 -5.95 12.87 -23.69
N ALA A 257 -5.74 11.80 -24.46
CA ALA A 257 -4.41 11.42 -24.92
C ALA A 257 -4.42 11.17 -26.44
N GLU A 258 -5.08 12.05 -27.19
CA GLU A 258 -4.90 12.21 -28.64
C GLU A 258 -5.01 13.70 -28.94
N GLU A 259 -3.86 14.39 -28.86
CA GLU A 259 -3.51 15.54 -29.73
C GLU A 259 -1.99 15.68 -29.76
#